data_ca3929bfa91b8925bdba4af7760a3e5e
#
_entry.id   ca3929bfa91b8925bdba4af7760a3e5e
#
_cell.length_a   1.000
_cell.length_b   1.000
_cell.length_c   1.000
_cell.angle_alpha   90.00
_cell.angle_beta   90.00
_cell.angle_gamma   90.00
#
_symmetry.space_group_name_H-M   'P 1'
#
loop_
_entity.id
_entity.type
_entity.pdbx_description
1 polymer ?
#
loop_
_entity_poly.entity_id
_entity_poly.type
_entity_poly.pdbx_seq_one_letter_code
_entity_poly.pdbx_strand_id
1 'polypeptide(L)'
;MSSTCIRWLLAGAALSMAIAVPALADFKVQYPDAETGEFGIEPIGDIGQDPLAAHNGELSSVQEFEYGVNSFWRTELELEQERAAGPGESIRFSQVTWENILQFTERGQYWMDSGFFFEFGKTTLADTPNEATFGPIFRKEFFHTINTVNLFIEHDVGTAYASGRPGFLYAWETRIALGTPIEPGFQAYGQPSGFPEYNSGWPQDNRIGPQLFGTIFHLGPGDLRWNGGILFGIRPWAPRETWRWQAEYEIHF
;
A
#
# COMPACT_ATOMS: atom_id res chain seq x y z
N MET A 1 -28.17 -61.00 28.27
CA MET A 1 -27.57 -59.82 28.89
C MET A 1 -26.81 -59.09 27.79
N SER A 2 -27.43 -58.06 27.26
CA SER A 2 -26.93 -57.27 26.12
C SER A 2 -26.35 -55.97 26.61
N SER A 3 -25.04 -55.74 26.39
CA SER A 3 -24.37 -54.49 26.72
C SER A 3 -24.22 -53.65 25.46
N THR A 4 -25.04 -52.61 25.37
CA THR A 4 -25.06 -51.64 24.29
C THR A 4 -23.92 -50.62 24.50
N CYS A 5 -22.88 -50.62 23.65
CA CYS A 5 -21.84 -49.60 23.61
C CYS A 5 -22.38 -48.36 22.89
N ILE A 6 -22.57 -47.27 23.62
CA ILE A 6 -22.89 -45.94 23.06
C ILE A 6 -21.56 -45.30 22.64
N ARG A 7 -21.35 -45.17 21.32
CA ARG A 7 -20.23 -44.38 20.75
C ARG A 7 -20.66 -42.91 20.68
N TRP A 8 -19.98 -42.07 21.46
CA TRP A 8 -20.06 -40.63 21.36
C TRP A 8 -19.18 -40.17 20.19
N LEU A 9 -19.79 -39.74 19.11
CA LEU A 9 -19.15 -38.99 18.03
C LEU A 9 -19.03 -37.53 18.49
N LEU A 10 -17.83 -37.13 18.92
CA LEU A 10 -17.48 -35.75 19.07
C LEU A 10 -17.15 -35.21 17.67
N ALA A 11 -18.13 -34.55 17.07
CA ALA A 11 -17.90 -33.70 15.89
C ALA A 11 -17.23 -32.41 16.36
N GLY A 12 -15.93 -32.35 16.29
CA GLY A 12 -15.16 -31.12 16.45
C GLY A 12 -15.42 -30.21 15.25
N ALA A 13 -16.26 -29.22 15.41
CA ALA A 13 -16.33 -28.11 14.46
C ALA A 13 -15.05 -27.28 14.63
N ALA A 14 -14.10 -27.46 13.73
CA ALA A 14 -12.98 -26.54 13.60
C ALA A 14 -13.54 -25.21 13.06
N LEU A 15 -13.74 -24.26 13.96
CA LEU A 15 -14.03 -22.87 13.62
C LEU A 15 -12.74 -22.30 13.04
N SER A 16 -12.61 -22.32 11.72
CA SER A 16 -11.57 -21.60 11.01
C SER A 16 -11.88 -20.11 11.21
N MET A 17 -11.26 -19.47 12.18
CA MET A 17 -11.15 -18.02 12.21
C MET A 17 -10.33 -17.66 10.97
N ALA A 18 -11.00 -17.19 9.91
CA ALA A 18 -10.34 -16.44 8.86
C ALA A 18 -9.82 -15.17 9.55
N ILE A 19 -8.52 -15.12 9.84
CA ILE A 19 -7.85 -13.89 10.19
C ILE A 19 -7.89 -13.12 8.87
N ALA A 20 -8.76 -12.12 8.78
CA ALA A 20 -8.70 -11.16 7.72
C ALA A 20 -7.32 -10.49 7.85
N VAL A 21 -6.43 -10.78 6.92
CA VAL A 21 -5.22 -9.97 6.74
C VAL A 21 -5.77 -8.65 6.23
N PRO A 22 -5.51 -7.51 6.89
CA PRO A 22 -5.83 -6.23 6.29
C PRO A 22 -5.18 -6.27 4.89
N ALA A 23 -5.98 -6.04 3.86
CA ALA A 23 -5.43 -5.79 2.55
C ALA A 23 -4.47 -4.61 2.74
N LEU A 24 -3.23 -4.73 2.28
CA LEU A 24 -2.38 -3.56 2.11
C LEU A 24 -3.13 -2.69 1.10
N ALA A 25 -3.92 -1.78 1.65
CA ALA A 25 -4.89 -1.03 0.89
C ALA A 25 -4.22 -0.15 -0.16
N ASP A 26 -2.96 0.13 0.02
CA ASP A 26 -2.24 1.01 -0.87
C ASP A 26 -0.81 0.54 -1.16
N PHE A 27 -0.61 -0.02 -2.35
CA PHE A 27 0.74 -0.26 -2.89
C PHE A 27 1.30 1.03 -3.49
N LYS A 28 1.46 2.07 -2.67
CA LYS A 28 2.02 3.36 -3.07
C LYS A 28 3.46 3.51 -2.60
N VAL A 29 4.28 4.13 -3.44
CA VAL A 29 5.61 4.61 -3.05
C VAL A 29 5.51 6.10 -2.82
N GLN A 30 5.69 6.52 -1.58
CA GLN A 30 5.67 7.94 -1.21
C GLN A 30 6.99 8.60 -1.59
N TYR A 31 6.91 9.83 -2.14
CA TYR A 31 8.06 10.63 -2.53
C TYR A 31 8.28 11.80 -1.57
N PRO A 32 9.55 12.15 -1.27
CA PRO A 32 9.86 13.23 -0.33
C PRO A 32 9.78 14.61 -1.02
N ASP A 33 8.73 14.84 -1.77
CA ASP A 33 8.53 16.05 -2.57
C ASP A 33 7.30 16.82 -2.07
N ALA A 34 7.42 18.14 -1.98
CA ALA A 34 6.32 19.07 -1.70
C ALA A 34 6.49 20.34 -2.53
N GLU A 35 5.47 20.75 -3.26
CA GLU A 35 5.49 21.95 -4.08
C GLU A 35 4.34 22.88 -3.70
N THR A 36 4.66 24.15 -3.41
CA THR A 36 3.66 25.12 -2.94
C THR A 36 2.58 25.38 -3.99
N GLY A 37 1.32 25.17 -3.64
CA GLY A 37 0.17 25.44 -4.52
C GLY A 37 -0.08 24.38 -5.58
N GLU A 38 0.63 23.27 -5.53
CA GLU A 38 0.31 22.09 -6.35
C GLU A 38 -0.97 21.43 -5.82
N PHE A 39 -1.83 21.02 -6.74
CA PHE A 39 -3.02 20.23 -6.45
C PHE A 39 -3.02 19.00 -7.35
N GLY A 40 -3.10 17.83 -6.73
CA GLY A 40 -3.13 16.53 -7.39
C GLY A 40 -4.45 15.79 -7.20
N ILE A 41 -4.80 14.98 -8.19
CA ILE A 41 -5.83 13.95 -8.09
C ILE A 41 -5.20 12.66 -8.57
N GLU A 42 -5.17 11.65 -7.69
CA GLU A 42 -4.51 10.40 -7.96
C GLU A 42 -5.41 9.18 -7.71
N PRO A 43 -5.99 8.57 -8.75
CA PRO A 43 -6.57 7.23 -8.68
C PRO A 43 -5.49 6.15 -8.71
N ILE A 44 -5.58 5.21 -7.75
CA ILE A 44 -4.73 4.01 -7.65
C ILE A 44 -5.64 2.79 -7.68
N GLY A 45 -5.19 1.71 -8.29
CA GLY A 45 -5.94 0.46 -8.32
C GLY A 45 -5.07 -0.79 -8.39
N ASP A 46 -5.52 -1.82 -7.68
CA ASP A 46 -4.88 -3.12 -7.60
C ASP A 46 -5.90 -4.24 -7.77
N ILE A 47 -5.52 -5.29 -8.51
CA ILE A 47 -6.33 -6.50 -8.63
C ILE A 47 -5.44 -7.73 -8.45
N GLY A 48 -5.67 -8.48 -7.39
CA GLY A 48 -5.00 -9.75 -7.12
C GLY A 48 -5.59 -10.91 -7.93
N GLN A 49 -4.72 -11.73 -8.53
CA GLN A 49 -5.07 -12.94 -9.25
C GLN A 49 -4.31 -14.14 -8.69
N ASP A 50 -5.05 -15.19 -8.36
CA ASP A 50 -4.49 -16.43 -7.83
C ASP A 50 -5.27 -17.65 -8.32
N PRO A 51 -4.59 -18.79 -8.60
CA PRO A 51 -5.26 -20.05 -8.92
C PRO A 51 -6.15 -20.59 -7.80
N LEU A 52 -5.84 -20.26 -6.54
CA LEU A 52 -6.65 -20.60 -5.38
C LEU A 52 -7.78 -19.60 -5.21
N ALA A 53 -9.02 -20.06 -5.31
CA ALA A 53 -10.19 -19.19 -5.21
C ALA A 53 -10.23 -18.32 -3.94
N ALA A 54 -9.67 -18.81 -2.84
CA ALA A 54 -9.60 -18.07 -1.57
C ALA A 54 -8.64 -16.89 -1.57
N HIS A 55 -7.68 -16.84 -2.52
CA HIS A 55 -6.70 -15.75 -2.67
C HIS A 55 -6.96 -14.92 -3.93
N ASN A 56 -7.99 -15.28 -4.70
CA ASN A 56 -8.27 -14.65 -5.99
C ASN A 56 -9.30 -13.53 -5.86
N GLY A 57 -9.05 -12.45 -6.57
CA GLY A 57 -10.03 -11.38 -6.75
C GLY A 57 -10.03 -10.34 -5.63
N GLU A 58 -8.98 -10.26 -4.81
CA GLU A 58 -8.82 -9.05 -3.99
C GLU A 58 -8.72 -7.83 -4.89
N LEU A 59 -9.23 -6.71 -4.43
CA LEU A 59 -9.20 -5.45 -5.15
C LEU A 59 -9.05 -4.33 -4.14
N SER A 60 -8.13 -3.42 -4.42
CA SER A 60 -8.07 -2.10 -3.81
C SER A 60 -8.31 -1.02 -4.86
N SER A 61 -8.98 0.05 -4.48
CA SER A 61 -9.15 1.25 -5.29
C SER A 61 -9.14 2.46 -4.38
N VAL A 62 -8.15 3.32 -4.58
CA VAL A 62 -7.96 4.56 -3.83
C VAL A 62 -8.22 5.75 -4.75
N GLN A 63 -8.89 6.76 -4.21
CA GLN A 63 -9.00 8.09 -4.82
C GLN A 63 -8.35 9.08 -3.87
N GLU A 64 -7.27 9.66 -4.32
CA GLU A 64 -6.46 10.57 -3.53
C GLU A 64 -6.57 12.00 -4.05
N PHE A 65 -6.54 12.95 -3.13
CA PHE A 65 -6.52 14.38 -3.37
C PHE A 65 -5.34 14.99 -2.61
N GLU A 66 -4.40 15.54 -3.35
CA GLU A 66 -3.17 16.10 -2.82
C GLU A 66 -3.20 17.62 -2.85
N TYR A 67 -2.52 18.25 -1.87
CA TYR A 67 -2.29 19.67 -1.86
C TYR A 67 -0.94 20.03 -1.25
N GLY A 68 -0.11 20.72 -2.02
CA GLY A 68 1.15 21.29 -1.58
C GLY A 68 0.93 22.58 -0.77
N VAL A 69 0.95 22.46 0.55
CA VAL A 69 0.70 23.59 1.47
C VAL A 69 1.82 24.63 1.39
N ASN A 70 3.04 24.14 1.30
CA ASN A 70 4.25 24.96 1.12
C ASN A 70 5.41 24.08 0.61
N SER A 71 6.60 24.64 0.46
CA SER A 71 7.76 23.96 -0.12
C SER A 71 8.34 22.79 0.72
N PHE A 72 7.79 22.50 1.88
CA PHE A 72 8.24 21.39 2.71
C PHE A 72 7.10 20.52 3.27
N TRP A 73 5.84 20.82 2.95
CA TRP A 73 4.69 20.09 3.45
C TRP A 73 3.64 19.89 2.36
N ARG A 74 3.33 18.64 2.06
CA ARG A 74 2.20 18.17 1.26
C ARG A 74 1.23 17.44 2.16
N THR A 75 -0.06 17.63 1.96
CA THR A 75 -1.14 16.94 2.66
C THR A 75 -2.07 16.28 1.66
N GLU A 76 -2.59 15.12 2.01
CA GLU A 76 -3.37 14.28 1.12
C GLU A 76 -4.59 13.74 1.85
N LEU A 77 -5.68 13.53 1.10
CA LEU A 77 -6.89 12.89 1.56
C LEU A 77 -7.23 11.73 0.64
N GLU A 78 -7.29 10.54 1.19
CA GLU A 78 -7.63 9.32 0.48
C GLU A 78 -9.03 8.82 0.81
N LEU A 79 -9.69 8.29 -0.20
CA LEU A 79 -10.96 7.58 -0.12
C LEU A 79 -10.76 6.18 -0.68
N GLU A 80 -10.85 5.19 0.19
CA GLU A 80 -10.47 3.83 -0.11
C GLU A 80 -11.67 2.89 -0.25
N GLN A 81 -11.61 2.04 -1.24
CA GLN A 81 -12.55 0.95 -1.46
C GLN A 81 -11.80 -0.37 -1.63
N GLU A 82 -12.27 -1.39 -0.97
CA GLU A 82 -11.67 -2.72 -1.04
C GLU A 82 -12.69 -3.81 -1.35
N ARG A 83 -12.19 -4.90 -1.89
CA ARG A 83 -12.86 -6.19 -1.93
C ARG A 83 -11.87 -7.26 -1.47
N ALA A 84 -12.22 -7.99 -0.43
CA ALA A 84 -11.41 -9.11 0.03
C ALA A 84 -11.29 -10.19 -1.05
N ALA A 85 -10.22 -10.99 -0.99
CA ALA A 85 -10.07 -12.16 -1.84
C ALA A 85 -11.16 -13.21 -1.49
N GLY A 86 -11.57 -13.95 -2.50
CA GLY A 86 -12.51 -15.07 -2.33
C GLY A 86 -13.83 -14.90 -3.04
N PRO A 87 -14.59 -16.00 -3.16
CA PRO A 87 -15.87 -16.00 -3.86
C PRO A 87 -16.97 -15.32 -3.04
N GLY A 88 -17.76 -14.47 -3.69
CA GLY A 88 -18.92 -13.80 -3.08
C GLY A 88 -18.62 -12.50 -2.35
N GLU A 89 -17.36 -12.07 -2.29
CA GLU A 89 -16.97 -10.79 -1.72
C GLU A 89 -17.42 -9.62 -2.59
N SER A 90 -17.80 -8.52 -1.93
CA SER A 90 -18.25 -7.29 -2.58
C SER A 90 -17.33 -6.13 -2.27
N ILE A 91 -17.29 -5.16 -3.18
CA ILE A 91 -16.56 -3.91 -2.96
C ILE A 91 -17.24 -3.13 -1.83
N ARG A 92 -16.44 -2.65 -0.88
CA ARG A 92 -16.88 -1.86 0.28
C ARG A 92 -16.02 -0.60 0.37
N PHE A 93 -16.62 0.47 0.83
CA PHE A 93 -15.86 1.63 1.26
C PHE A 93 -15.19 1.28 2.60
N SER A 94 -13.87 1.25 2.63
CA SER A 94 -13.08 0.69 3.75
C SER A 94 -12.55 1.76 4.68
N GLN A 95 -12.01 2.86 4.12
CA GLN A 95 -11.25 3.81 4.92
C GLN A 95 -11.30 5.23 4.33
N VAL A 96 -11.12 6.22 5.19
CA VAL A 96 -10.74 7.59 4.85
C VAL A 96 -9.40 7.85 5.54
N THR A 97 -8.40 8.23 4.77
CA THR A 97 -7.04 8.45 5.27
C THR A 97 -6.63 9.90 5.07
N TRP A 98 -5.97 10.44 6.07
CA TRP A 98 -5.32 11.73 6.00
C TRP A 98 -3.82 11.54 6.09
N GLU A 99 -3.12 11.90 5.02
CA GLU A 99 -1.68 11.75 4.88
C GLU A 99 -0.96 13.08 4.90
N ASN A 100 0.31 13.04 5.28
CA ASN A 100 1.19 14.18 5.30
C ASN A 100 2.61 13.78 4.97
N ILE A 101 3.23 14.50 4.08
CA ILE A 101 4.62 14.35 3.71
C ILE A 101 5.37 15.63 4.08
N LEU A 102 6.41 15.45 4.90
CA LEU A 102 7.33 16.50 5.25
C LEU A 102 8.63 16.29 4.48
N GLN A 103 8.95 17.19 3.58
CA GLN A 103 10.20 17.23 2.84
C GLN A 103 11.29 17.84 3.72
N PHE A 104 12.39 17.12 3.94
CA PHE A 104 13.50 17.61 4.75
C PHE A 104 14.63 18.21 3.93
N THR A 105 14.77 17.77 2.68
CA THR A 105 15.81 18.23 1.77
C THR A 105 15.21 18.57 0.41
N GLU A 106 15.70 19.63 -0.21
CA GLU A 106 15.37 19.87 -1.61
C GLU A 106 16.00 18.82 -2.50
N ARG A 107 15.36 18.53 -3.62
CA ARG A 107 15.81 17.49 -4.57
C ARG A 107 17.23 17.75 -5.05
N GLY A 108 18.10 16.78 -4.81
CA GLY A 108 19.53 16.85 -5.21
C GLY A 108 20.38 17.80 -4.37
N GLN A 109 19.87 18.38 -3.31
CA GLN A 109 20.61 19.26 -2.41
C GLN A 109 21.73 18.53 -1.66
N TYR A 110 21.46 17.29 -1.27
CA TYR A 110 22.43 16.43 -0.59
C TYR A 110 22.64 15.14 -1.39
N TRP A 111 23.48 14.26 -0.87
CA TRP A 111 23.75 12.99 -1.55
C TRP A 111 22.51 12.09 -1.65
N MET A 112 21.50 12.35 -0.84
CA MET A 112 20.21 11.63 -0.80
C MET A 112 19.13 12.62 -0.37
N ASP A 113 18.00 12.60 -1.05
CA ASP A 113 16.81 13.33 -0.65
C ASP A 113 16.08 12.57 0.44
N SER A 114 15.47 13.27 1.38
CA SER A 114 14.78 12.68 2.53
C SER A 114 13.54 13.44 2.91
N GLY A 115 12.59 12.71 3.45
CA GLY A 115 11.34 13.21 3.99
C GLY A 115 10.81 12.32 5.08
N PHE A 116 9.66 12.67 5.61
CA PHE A 116 8.95 11.92 6.62
C PHE A 116 7.47 11.86 6.27
N PHE A 117 6.93 10.67 6.34
CA PHE A 117 5.54 10.35 6.12
C PHE A 117 4.81 10.18 7.45
N PHE A 118 3.59 10.66 7.51
CA PHE A 118 2.66 10.44 8.61
C PHE A 118 1.24 10.37 8.06
N GLU A 119 0.52 9.32 8.42
CA GLU A 119 -0.89 9.16 8.08
C GLU A 119 -1.75 8.78 9.28
N PHE A 120 -3.04 9.04 9.16
CA PHE A 120 -4.07 8.54 10.04
C PHE A 120 -5.27 8.06 9.23
N GLY A 121 -5.50 6.74 9.26
CA GLY A 121 -6.60 6.05 8.60
C GLY A 121 -7.78 5.85 9.53
N LYS A 122 -8.94 6.35 9.11
CA LYS A 122 -10.21 6.13 9.78
C LYS A 122 -11.00 5.04 9.07
N THR A 123 -11.02 3.83 9.64
CA THR A 123 -11.83 2.73 9.08
C THR A 123 -13.32 3.00 9.16
N THR A 124 -14.04 2.53 8.14
CA THR A 124 -15.52 2.50 8.11
C THR A 124 -16.07 1.09 8.36
N LEU A 125 -15.18 0.10 8.42
CA LEU A 125 -15.52 -1.29 8.64
C LEU A 125 -15.76 -1.58 10.11
N ALA A 126 -16.76 -2.39 10.39
CA ALA A 126 -17.00 -2.86 11.75
C ALA A 126 -15.88 -3.81 12.20
N ASP A 127 -15.53 -3.73 13.49
CA ASP A 127 -14.56 -4.61 14.12
C ASP A 127 -13.11 -4.50 13.56
N THR A 128 -12.82 -3.39 12.86
CA THR A 128 -11.49 -3.06 12.34
C THR A 128 -10.96 -1.83 13.08
N PRO A 129 -9.70 -1.82 13.53
CA PRO A 129 -9.10 -0.64 14.17
C PRO A 129 -8.91 0.50 13.18
N ASN A 130 -8.77 1.72 13.68
CA ASN A 130 -8.14 2.79 12.90
C ASN A 130 -6.63 2.56 12.89
N GLU A 131 -5.92 3.18 11.97
CA GLU A 131 -4.49 3.00 11.78
C GLU A 131 -3.76 4.33 11.82
N ALA A 132 -2.53 4.28 12.28
CA ALA A 132 -1.59 5.40 12.18
C ALA A 132 -0.26 4.85 11.68
N THR A 133 0.22 5.39 10.56
CA THR A 133 1.47 4.97 9.93
C THR A 133 2.43 6.15 9.85
N PHE A 134 3.69 5.91 10.09
CA PHE A 134 4.71 6.95 9.99
C PHE A 134 6.10 6.38 9.74
N GLY A 135 6.95 7.17 9.14
CA GLY A 135 8.34 6.79 8.94
C GLY A 135 9.06 7.61 7.87
N PRO A 136 10.36 7.32 7.67
CA PRO A 136 11.19 8.04 6.73
C PRO A 136 10.95 7.60 5.28
N ILE A 137 11.10 8.58 4.39
CA ILE A 137 11.18 8.44 2.94
C ILE A 137 12.58 8.81 2.52
N PHE A 138 13.20 8.00 1.67
CA PHE A 138 14.51 8.25 1.10
C PHE A 138 14.48 8.13 -0.41
N ARG A 139 15.09 9.09 -1.12
CA ARG A 139 15.25 9.05 -2.56
C ARG A 139 16.68 9.31 -2.96
N LYS A 140 17.19 8.51 -3.90
CA LYS A 140 18.54 8.66 -4.43
C LYS A 140 18.56 8.47 -5.94
N GLU A 141 19.06 9.46 -6.62
CA GLU A 141 19.45 9.34 -8.03
C GLU A 141 20.88 8.81 -8.11
N PHE A 142 21.05 7.72 -8.85
CA PHE A 142 22.37 7.10 -9.04
C PHE A 142 22.50 6.59 -10.47
N PHE A 143 23.51 7.08 -11.22
CA PHE A 143 23.66 6.89 -12.66
C PHE A 143 22.37 7.28 -13.39
N HIS A 144 21.72 6.30 -14.02
CA HIS A 144 20.45 6.47 -14.74
C HIS A 144 19.26 5.86 -13.97
N THR A 145 19.39 5.66 -12.66
CA THR A 145 18.30 5.14 -11.85
C THR A 145 17.86 6.13 -10.79
N ILE A 146 16.56 6.18 -10.55
CA ILE A 146 15.95 6.90 -9.45
C ILE A 146 15.42 5.81 -8.50
N ASN A 147 15.91 5.83 -7.27
CA ASN A 147 15.54 4.84 -6.25
C ASN A 147 14.83 5.55 -5.11
N THR A 148 13.65 5.08 -4.75
CA THR A 148 12.87 5.58 -3.61
C THR A 148 12.62 4.43 -2.65
N VAL A 149 12.82 4.64 -1.36
CA VAL A 149 12.59 3.68 -0.30
C VAL A 149 11.77 4.32 0.81
N ASN A 150 10.69 3.68 1.17
CA ASN A 150 9.86 4.00 2.32
C ASN A 150 10.01 2.92 3.39
N LEU A 151 10.15 3.32 4.63
CA LEU A 151 10.26 2.43 5.79
C LEU A 151 9.32 2.93 6.88
N PHE A 152 8.19 2.27 7.04
CA PHE A 152 7.12 2.76 7.90
C PHE A 152 6.84 1.82 9.07
N ILE A 153 6.34 2.40 10.13
CA ILE A 153 5.75 1.69 11.26
C ILE A 153 4.27 2.03 11.26
N GLU A 154 3.46 0.99 11.24
CA GLU A 154 2.01 1.04 11.36
C GLU A 154 1.59 0.65 12.77
N HIS A 155 0.58 1.30 13.30
CA HIS A 155 0.04 1.00 14.62
C HIS A 155 -1.48 1.14 14.64
N ASP A 156 -2.15 0.11 15.15
CA ASP A 156 -3.58 0.14 15.40
C ASP A 156 -3.94 1.20 16.44
N VAL A 157 -4.92 2.03 16.15
CA VAL A 157 -5.39 3.12 17.02
C VAL A 157 -6.85 2.89 17.41
N GLY A 158 -7.11 2.99 18.70
CA GLY A 158 -8.46 2.81 19.26
C GLY A 158 -8.53 1.73 20.33
N THR A 159 -9.60 1.77 21.11
CA THR A 159 -9.67 0.96 22.35
C THR A 159 -10.19 -0.47 22.15
N ALA A 160 -10.87 -0.76 21.03
CA ALA A 160 -11.60 -2.01 20.89
C ALA A 160 -10.79 -3.15 20.24
N TYR A 161 -9.82 -2.84 19.39
CA TYR A 161 -9.14 -3.84 18.54
C TYR A 161 -7.63 -3.64 18.41
N ALA A 162 -7.05 -2.69 19.13
CA ALA A 162 -5.62 -2.43 19.04
C ALA A 162 -4.83 -3.69 19.41
N SER A 163 -4.11 -4.25 18.46
CA SER A 163 -3.27 -5.44 18.65
C SER A 163 -2.11 -5.19 19.61
N GLY A 164 -1.81 -3.92 19.89
CA GLY A 164 -0.72 -3.47 20.72
C GLY A 164 0.68 -3.72 20.15
N ARG A 165 0.76 -4.27 18.94
CA ARG A 165 2.05 -4.54 18.26
C ARG A 165 2.13 -3.70 16.99
N PRO A 166 3.23 -2.95 16.79
CA PRO A 166 3.44 -2.23 15.56
C PRO A 166 3.70 -3.19 14.40
N GLY A 167 3.15 -2.85 13.23
CA GLY A 167 3.54 -3.41 11.95
C GLY A 167 4.78 -2.70 11.39
N PHE A 168 5.50 -3.35 10.50
CA PHE A 168 6.55 -2.73 9.70
C PHE A 168 6.15 -2.84 8.23
N LEU A 169 6.17 -1.72 7.52
CA LEU A 169 5.88 -1.64 6.10
C LEU A 169 7.11 -1.15 5.36
N TYR A 170 7.35 -1.68 4.17
CA TYR A 170 8.31 -1.09 3.26
C TYR A 170 7.73 -0.99 1.85
N ALA A 171 8.10 0.09 1.17
CA ALA A 171 7.93 0.22 -0.26
C ALA A 171 9.27 0.61 -0.90
N TRP A 172 9.56 0.05 -2.05
CA TRP A 172 10.76 0.35 -2.82
C TRP A 172 10.43 0.46 -4.29
N GLU A 173 10.97 1.50 -4.90
CA GLU A 173 10.89 1.75 -6.33
C GLU A 173 12.28 1.98 -6.90
N THR A 174 12.54 1.41 -8.07
CA THR A 174 13.65 1.78 -8.93
C THR A 174 13.12 2.08 -10.32
N ARG A 175 13.28 3.31 -10.79
CA ARG A 175 12.97 3.73 -12.15
C ARG A 175 14.27 3.94 -12.93
N ILE A 176 14.32 3.43 -14.16
CA ILE A 176 15.45 3.65 -15.07
C ILE A 176 15.14 4.90 -15.90
N ALA A 177 15.78 6.02 -15.54
CA ALA A 177 15.58 7.31 -16.18
C ALA A 177 16.29 7.35 -17.56
N LEU A 178 15.55 6.99 -18.59
CA LEU A 178 16.04 6.97 -19.97
C LEU A 178 15.84 8.31 -20.68
N GLY A 179 15.08 9.23 -20.08
CA GLY A 179 14.66 10.48 -20.71
C GLY A 179 13.70 10.26 -21.87
N THR A 180 12.96 9.14 -21.85
CA THR A 180 11.96 8.77 -22.83
C THR A 180 10.55 8.91 -22.24
N PRO A 181 9.48 9.04 -23.05
CA PRO A 181 8.11 9.14 -22.51
C PRO A 181 7.65 7.95 -21.67
N ILE A 182 8.29 6.80 -21.84
CA ILE A 182 8.03 5.59 -21.06
C ILE A 182 9.36 5.08 -20.54
N GLU A 183 9.43 4.84 -19.25
CA GLU A 183 10.62 4.39 -18.54
C GLU A 183 10.31 3.09 -17.78
N PRO A 184 11.15 2.05 -17.91
CA PRO A 184 10.95 0.81 -17.16
C PRO A 184 11.50 0.93 -15.75
N GLY A 185 10.99 0.08 -14.85
CA GLY A 185 11.48 -0.02 -13.50
C GLY A 185 10.91 -1.21 -12.75
N PHE A 186 11.06 -1.18 -11.44
CA PHE A 186 10.56 -2.19 -10.51
C PHE A 186 9.97 -1.53 -9.29
N GLN A 187 8.96 -2.17 -8.72
CA GLN A 187 8.46 -1.82 -7.39
C GLN A 187 8.41 -3.08 -6.52
N ALA A 188 8.63 -2.91 -5.23
CA ALA A 188 8.48 -3.95 -4.23
C ALA A 188 7.79 -3.38 -2.99
N TYR A 189 6.89 -4.15 -2.43
CA TYR A 189 6.11 -3.79 -1.25
C TYR A 189 6.12 -4.96 -0.27
N GLY A 190 6.04 -4.65 1.00
CA GLY A 190 5.94 -5.70 1.96
C GLY A 190 5.57 -5.26 3.35
N GLN A 191 4.86 -6.18 4.00
CA GLN A 191 4.53 -6.13 5.42
C GLN A 191 5.12 -7.38 6.07
N PRO A 192 6.43 -7.38 6.40
CA PRO A 192 7.02 -8.46 7.15
C PRO A 192 6.44 -8.45 8.56
N SER A 193 5.59 -9.42 8.87
CA SER A 193 4.90 -9.54 10.14
C SER A 193 5.85 -9.73 11.32
N GLY A 194 5.46 -9.18 12.47
CA GLY A 194 6.07 -9.47 13.75
C GLY A 194 7.32 -8.66 14.09
N PHE A 195 7.40 -7.41 13.63
CA PHE A 195 8.45 -6.51 14.14
C PHE A 195 8.20 -6.17 15.64
N PRO A 196 9.23 -6.18 16.52
CA PRO A 196 10.62 -6.58 16.28
C PRO A 196 10.90 -8.10 16.29
N GLU A 197 9.90 -8.92 16.55
CA GLU A 197 10.01 -10.38 16.62
C GLU A 197 9.56 -11.01 15.30
N TYR A 198 10.52 -11.31 14.43
CA TYR A 198 10.25 -12.02 13.20
C TYR A 198 9.68 -13.43 13.50
N ASN A 199 8.41 -13.64 13.19
CA ASN A 199 7.75 -14.93 13.33
C ASN A 199 7.30 -15.45 11.95
N SER A 200 7.92 -16.52 11.50
CA SER A 200 7.63 -17.14 10.19
C SER A 200 6.21 -17.72 10.05
N GLY A 201 5.46 -17.80 11.13
CA GLY A 201 4.08 -18.32 11.14
C GLY A 201 3.00 -17.26 10.95
N TRP A 202 3.36 -15.98 10.84
CA TRP A 202 2.39 -14.89 10.65
C TRP A 202 2.21 -14.58 9.16
N PRO A 203 1.02 -14.10 8.76
CA PRO A 203 0.79 -13.65 7.40
C PRO A 203 1.84 -12.61 7.00
N GLN A 204 2.45 -12.79 5.83
CA GLN A 204 3.42 -11.86 5.27
C GLN A 204 3.02 -11.60 3.83
N ASP A 205 2.63 -10.39 3.55
CA ASP A 205 2.41 -9.96 2.18
C ASP A 205 3.68 -9.27 1.68
N ASN A 206 4.34 -9.87 0.71
CA ASN A 206 5.51 -9.30 0.05
C ASN A 206 5.37 -9.50 -1.45
N ARG A 207 5.41 -8.43 -2.20
CA ARG A 207 5.21 -8.43 -3.65
C ARG A 207 6.32 -7.64 -4.33
N ILE A 208 6.77 -8.10 -5.48
CA ILE A 208 7.77 -7.41 -6.32
C ILE A 208 7.46 -7.63 -7.78
N GLY A 209 7.70 -6.62 -8.61
CA GLY A 209 7.54 -6.81 -10.04
C GLY A 209 7.91 -5.63 -10.91
N PRO A 210 7.97 -5.86 -12.23
CA PRO A 210 8.27 -4.83 -13.20
C PRO A 210 7.13 -3.82 -13.32
N GLN A 211 7.53 -2.57 -13.52
CA GLN A 211 6.64 -1.43 -13.73
C GLN A 211 7.07 -0.63 -14.94
N LEU A 212 6.12 0.02 -15.56
CA LEU A 212 6.35 1.07 -16.55
C LEU A 212 5.87 2.38 -15.98
N PHE A 213 6.65 3.42 -16.19
CA PHE A 213 6.38 4.79 -15.75
C PHE A 213 6.27 5.70 -16.96
N GLY A 214 5.42 6.69 -16.89
CA GLY A 214 5.30 7.68 -17.95
C GLY A 214 4.82 9.02 -17.43
N THR A 215 5.13 10.07 -18.20
CA THR A 215 4.64 11.43 -17.95
C THR A 215 4.15 12.03 -19.25
N ILE A 216 2.97 12.61 -19.23
CA ILE A 216 2.41 13.40 -20.33
C ILE A 216 2.37 14.84 -19.84
N PHE A 217 3.33 15.64 -20.32
CA PHE A 217 3.44 17.05 -19.98
C PHE A 217 2.39 17.88 -20.70
N HIS A 218 1.93 18.94 -20.04
CA HIS A 218 1.01 19.94 -20.61
C HIS A 218 -0.31 19.33 -21.12
N LEU A 219 -0.88 18.39 -20.35
CA LEU A 219 -2.21 17.88 -20.59
C LEU A 219 -3.25 18.89 -20.07
N GLY A 220 -3.61 19.89 -20.86
CA GLY A 220 -4.40 21.03 -20.41
C GLY A 220 -3.62 21.94 -19.47
N PRO A 221 -4.13 22.27 -18.27
CA PRO A 221 -3.45 23.12 -17.31
C PRO A 221 -2.40 22.39 -16.44
N GLY A 222 -2.28 21.06 -16.56
CA GLY A 222 -1.44 20.24 -15.70
C GLY A 222 -0.65 19.18 -16.45
N ASP A 223 -0.01 18.34 -15.67
CA ASP A 223 0.76 17.19 -16.11
C ASP A 223 0.11 15.89 -15.62
N LEU A 224 0.20 14.83 -16.42
CA LEU A 224 -0.27 13.50 -16.03
C LEU A 224 0.95 12.58 -15.87
N ARG A 225 1.16 12.10 -14.66
CA ARG A 225 2.09 11.01 -14.35
C ARG A 225 1.34 9.71 -14.21
N TRP A 226 1.93 8.63 -14.62
CA TRP A 226 1.32 7.31 -14.45
C TRP A 226 2.38 6.23 -14.28
N ASN A 227 2.00 5.18 -13.60
CA ASN A 227 2.74 3.92 -13.59
C ASN A 227 1.78 2.73 -13.60
N GLY A 228 2.29 1.58 -14.03
CA GLY A 228 1.52 0.35 -14.02
C GLY A 228 2.37 -0.86 -14.34
N GLY A 229 1.96 -1.99 -13.81
CA GLY A 229 2.68 -3.24 -13.99
C GLY A 229 2.06 -4.42 -13.26
N ILE A 230 2.88 -5.44 -13.06
CA ILE A 230 2.49 -6.68 -12.38
C ILE A 230 3.44 -6.91 -11.22
N LEU A 231 2.89 -7.11 -10.04
CA LEU A 231 3.61 -7.55 -8.85
C LEU A 231 3.40 -9.05 -8.65
N PHE A 232 4.44 -9.76 -8.32
CA PHE A 232 4.41 -11.20 -8.02
C PHE A 232 4.55 -11.41 -6.51
N GLY A 233 3.66 -12.19 -5.93
CA GLY A 233 3.73 -12.57 -4.53
C GLY A 233 4.94 -13.45 -4.25
N ILE A 234 5.75 -13.07 -3.25
CA ILE A 234 6.94 -13.81 -2.85
C ILE A 234 6.60 -14.84 -1.75
N ARG A 235 5.49 -14.64 -1.04
CA ARG A 235 5.06 -15.47 0.08
C ARG A 235 3.66 -16.05 -0.16
N PRO A 236 3.31 -17.17 0.50
CA PRO A 236 2.03 -17.86 0.28
C PRO A 236 0.78 -17.03 0.60
N TRP A 237 0.91 -15.93 1.34
CA TRP A 237 -0.21 -15.06 1.74
C TRP A 237 -0.52 -13.98 0.73
N ALA A 238 0.44 -13.63 -0.14
CA ALA A 238 0.21 -12.72 -1.25
C ALA A 238 -0.43 -13.47 -2.43
N PRO A 239 -1.33 -12.87 -3.21
CA PRO A 239 -1.76 -13.40 -4.49
C PRO A 239 -0.58 -13.69 -5.39
N ARG A 240 -0.71 -14.68 -6.27
CA ARG A 240 0.34 -15.02 -7.22
C ARG A 240 0.76 -13.83 -8.08
N GLU A 241 -0.22 -13.04 -8.52
CA GLU A 241 -0.04 -11.86 -9.37
C GLU A 241 -0.97 -10.75 -8.91
N THR A 242 -0.49 -9.51 -8.89
CA THR A 242 -1.28 -8.31 -8.64
C THR A 242 -1.06 -7.34 -9.79
N TRP A 243 -2.11 -7.03 -10.51
CA TRP A 243 -2.09 -5.99 -11.53
C TRP A 243 -2.32 -4.66 -10.84
N ARG A 244 -1.35 -3.76 -10.98
CA ARG A 244 -1.35 -2.45 -10.33
C ARG A 244 -1.27 -1.34 -11.36
N TRP A 245 -1.98 -0.25 -11.10
CA TRP A 245 -1.91 0.98 -11.87
C TRP A 245 -2.13 2.19 -10.97
N GLN A 246 -1.57 3.32 -11.38
CA GLN A 246 -1.63 4.60 -10.70
C GLN A 246 -1.55 5.69 -11.76
N ALA A 247 -2.33 6.77 -11.58
CA ALA A 247 -2.30 7.91 -12.49
C ALA A 247 -2.57 9.18 -11.68
N GLU A 248 -1.64 10.10 -11.70
CA GLU A 248 -1.66 11.34 -10.95
C GLU A 248 -1.76 12.51 -11.94
N TYR A 249 -2.75 13.37 -11.74
CA TYR A 249 -2.92 14.59 -12.51
C TYR A 249 -2.67 15.80 -11.62
N GLU A 250 -1.57 16.50 -11.88
CA GLU A 250 -1.08 17.65 -11.11
C GLU A 250 -1.37 18.97 -11.82
N ILE A 251 -1.82 19.96 -11.05
CA ILE A 251 -2.06 21.34 -11.48
C ILE A 251 -1.32 22.27 -10.53
N HIS A 252 -0.60 23.25 -11.08
CA HIS A 252 0.07 24.29 -10.31
C HIS A 252 -0.71 25.61 -10.41
N PHE A 253 -0.91 26.29 -9.26
CA PHE A 253 -1.62 27.56 -9.16
C PHE A 253 -0.69 28.72 -8.83
#